data_8bf37f06f903c07e284b32899414a10a
#
_entry.id   8bf37f06f903c07e284b32899414a10a
#
_cell.length_a   1.000
_cell.length_b   1.000
_cell.length_c   1.000
_cell.angle_alpha   90.00
_cell.angle_beta   90.00
_cell.angle_gamma   90.00
#
_symmetry.space_group_name_H-M   'P 1'
#
loop_
_entity.id
_entity.type
_entity.pdbx_description
1 polymer ?
#
loop_
_entity_poly.entity_id
_entity_poly.type
_entity_poly.pdbx_seq_one_letter_code
_entity_poly.pdbx_strand_id
1 'polypeptide(L)'
;VWEPPQGLLASLENLRLVISTGAGVDHILRDPSYPRDVPLVRMVDPGLTQGMIEYVVMATLLCTRRMHRTFAHQANRVWQEEEVRLATDHKVGIMGIGVLGQACASALIGMGYNVMGWSRSPKRLDGVETYHGIDGLEKFLNRSEVLICLLPLTPDTEGILGRGTFNRLPQGAAVINAGRGGHMVEEDLLAALDRGRVEVAVLDVFREEPLPGEHPLWDHPR
;
A
#
# COMPACT_ATOMS: atom_id res chain seq x y z
N VAL A 1 7.04 20.47 -7.60
CA VAL A 1 6.26 20.04 -8.78
C VAL A 1 5.56 18.72 -8.50
N TRP A 2 4.44 18.49 -9.18
CA TRP A 2 3.74 17.23 -9.24
C TRP A 2 3.43 16.94 -10.71
N GLU A 3 3.83 15.79 -11.21
CA GLU A 3 3.65 15.35 -12.60
C GLU A 3 3.92 16.43 -13.66
N PRO A 4 5.16 16.96 -13.72
CA PRO A 4 5.52 17.93 -14.74
C PRO A 4 5.41 17.29 -16.13
N PRO A 5 4.99 18.04 -17.18
CA PRO A 5 5.03 17.56 -18.54
C PRO A 5 6.43 17.05 -18.91
N GLN A 6 6.47 15.97 -19.71
CA GLN A 6 7.72 15.39 -20.17
C GLN A 6 8.57 16.44 -20.91
N GLY A 7 9.86 16.48 -20.61
CA GLY A 7 10.81 17.42 -21.21
C GLY A 7 10.81 18.82 -20.59
N LEU A 8 9.80 19.18 -19.78
CA LEU A 8 9.72 20.52 -19.19
C LEU A 8 10.94 20.82 -18.32
N LEU A 9 11.33 19.90 -17.44
CA LEU A 9 12.46 20.12 -16.52
C LEU A 9 13.79 20.24 -17.27
N ALA A 10 13.95 19.51 -18.36
CA ALA A 10 15.14 19.58 -19.21
C ALA A 10 15.25 20.89 -20.00
N SER A 11 14.12 21.58 -20.26
CA SER A 11 14.10 22.86 -21.00
C SER A 11 14.46 24.07 -20.14
N LEU A 12 14.61 23.90 -18.84
CA LEU A 12 14.88 25.00 -17.89
C LEU A 12 16.41 25.16 -17.70
N GLU A 13 17.02 26.10 -18.43
CA GLU A 13 18.47 26.31 -18.45
C GLU A 13 19.10 26.62 -17.07
N ASN A 14 18.33 27.22 -16.15
CA ASN A 14 18.79 27.61 -14.82
C ASN A 14 18.23 26.73 -13.69
N LEU A 15 17.74 25.51 -14.01
CA LEU A 15 17.22 24.59 -13.01
C LEU A 15 18.33 24.11 -12.07
N ARG A 16 18.18 24.33 -10.78
CA ARG A 16 19.17 23.93 -9.76
C ARG A 16 18.64 22.93 -8.74
N LEU A 17 17.34 22.83 -8.61
CA LEU A 17 16.69 21.95 -7.63
C LEU A 17 15.29 21.62 -8.10
N VAL A 18 14.89 20.37 -7.97
CA VAL A 18 13.50 19.94 -8.14
C VAL A 18 12.97 19.43 -6.81
N ILE A 19 11.81 19.94 -6.40
CA ILE A 19 11.12 19.51 -5.17
C ILE A 19 9.81 18.86 -5.59
N SER A 20 9.68 17.54 -5.32
CA SER A 20 8.39 16.85 -5.42
C SER A 20 7.48 17.30 -4.28
N THR A 21 6.24 17.67 -4.59
CA THR A 21 5.23 18.05 -3.58
C THR A 21 4.57 16.84 -2.91
N GLY A 22 5.03 15.63 -3.21
CA GLY A 22 4.59 14.40 -2.60
C GLY A 22 5.72 13.57 -2.00
N ALA A 23 5.38 12.47 -1.34
CA ALA A 23 6.33 11.54 -0.73
C ALA A 23 7.10 10.70 -1.76
N GLY A 24 6.56 10.51 -2.96
CA GLY A 24 7.18 9.79 -4.07
C GLY A 24 7.85 10.73 -5.08
N VAL A 25 8.76 10.18 -5.87
CA VAL A 25 9.49 10.89 -6.95
C VAL A 25 9.45 10.13 -8.27
N ASP A 26 8.79 8.99 -8.31
CA ASP A 26 8.68 8.09 -9.46
C ASP A 26 8.10 8.79 -10.69
N HIS A 27 7.08 9.63 -10.53
CA HIS A 27 6.47 10.43 -11.58
C HIS A 27 7.43 11.44 -12.23
N ILE A 28 8.46 11.93 -11.51
CA ILE A 28 9.49 12.81 -12.05
C ILE A 28 10.59 11.98 -12.72
N LEU A 29 11.03 10.89 -12.06
CA LEU A 29 12.10 10.04 -12.56
C LEU A 29 11.71 9.20 -13.79
N ARG A 30 10.41 9.09 -14.06
CA ARG A 30 9.85 8.43 -15.25
C ARG A 30 10.17 9.20 -16.54
N ASP A 31 10.43 10.52 -16.45
CA ASP A 31 10.86 11.31 -17.59
C ASP A 31 12.33 10.97 -17.97
N PRO A 32 12.59 10.36 -19.16
CA PRO A 32 13.93 10.00 -19.58
C PRO A 32 14.82 11.24 -19.81
N SER A 33 14.23 12.41 -20.04
CA SER A 33 14.94 13.67 -20.24
C SER A 33 15.30 14.39 -18.95
N TYR A 34 14.84 13.89 -17.76
CA TYR A 34 15.17 14.52 -16.49
C TYR A 34 16.69 14.70 -16.31
N PRO A 35 17.19 15.93 -16.05
CA PRO A 35 18.63 16.21 -15.88
C PRO A 35 19.13 15.57 -14.58
N ARG A 36 19.90 14.47 -14.69
CA ARG A 36 20.35 13.64 -13.57
C ARG A 36 21.35 14.34 -12.63
N ASP A 37 21.95 15.43 -13.07
CA ASP A 37 22.83 16.29 -12.29
C ASP A 37 22.08 17.29 -11.41
N VAL A 38 20.78 17.52 -11.65
CA VAL A 38 19.94 18.37 -10.82
C VAL A 38 19.40 17.59 -9.63
N PRO A 39 19.66 18.05 -8.40
CA PRO A 39 19.15 17.40 -7.19
C PRO A 39 17.62 17.32 -7.19
N LEU A 40 17.09 16.15 -6.80
CA LEU A 40 15.67 15.91 -6.60
C LEU A 40 15.38 15.64 -5.13
N VAL A 41 14.54 16.45 -4.54
CA VAL A 41 14.11 16.35 -3.14
C VAL A 41 12.63 16.01 -3.09
N ARG A 42 12.26 15.10 -2.22
CA ARG A 42 10.86 14.77 -1.94
C ARG A 42 10.35 15.49 -0.69
N MET A 43 9.07 15.76 -0.65
CA MET A 43 8.44 16.31 0.54
C MET A 43 8.38 15.26 1.66
N VAL A 44 8.79 15.69 2.85
CA VAL A 44 8.57 14.98 4.12
C VAL A 44 7.82 15.96 5.02
N ASP A 45 6.51 15.85 5.03
CA ASP A 45 5.62 16.79 5.71
C ASP A 45 4.83 16.06 6.81
N PRO A 46 4.70 16.65 8.02
CA PRO A 46 3.94 16.05 9.11
C PRO A 46 2.46 15.83 8.76
N GLY A 47 1.83 16.74 8.00
CA GLY A 47 0.44 16.61 7.58
C GLY A 47 0.24 15.44 6.60
N LEU A 48 1.16 15.27 5.65
CA LEU A 48 1.16 14.11 4.75
C LEU A 48 1.32 12.81 5.52
N THR A 49 2.21 12.79 6.51
CA THR A 49 2.43 11.62 7.37
C THR A 49 1.19 11.30 8.19
N GLN A 50 0.56 12.32 8.79
CA GLN A 50 -0.66 12.16 9.56
C GLN A 50 -1.83 11.65 8.70
N GLY A 51 -2.03 12.20 7.51
CA GLY A 51 -3.05 11.73 6.57
C GLY A 51 -2.87 10.26 6.19
N MET A 52 -1.62 9.83 5.96
CA MET A 52 -1.33 8.41 5.69
C MET A 52 -1.60 7.50 6.90
N ILE A 53 -1.28 7.96 8.12
CA ILE A 53 -1.64 7.24 9.35
C ILE A 53 -3.16 7.04 9.43
N GLU A 54 -3.93 8.10 9.26
CA GLU A 54 -5.40 8.06 9.32
C GLU A 54 -5.97 7.10 8.28
N TYR A 55 -5.50 7.18 7.04
CA TYR A 55 -5.92 6.27 5.97
C TYR A 55 -5.61 4.81 6.30
N VAL A 56 -4.37 4.51 6.69
CA VAL A 56 -3.93 3.14 6.98
C VAL A 56 -4.68 2.56 8.19
N VAL A 57 -4.89 3.35 9.24
CA VAL A 57 -5.67 2.94 10.41
C VAL A 57 -7.12 2.65 10.01
N MET A 58 -7.76 3.57 9.29
CA MET A 58 -9.13 3.40 8.78
C MET A 58 -9.26 2.13 7.94
N ALA A 59 -8.36 1.94 6.95
CA ALA A 59 -8.38 0.78 6.07
C ALA A 59 -8.14 -0.54 6.84
N THR A 60 -7.21 -0.54 7.81
CA THR A 60 -6.96 -1.72 8.66
C THR A 60 -8.19 -2.07 9.50
N LEU A 61 -8.84 -1.07 10.10
CA LEU A 61 -10.09 -1.28 10.86
C LEU A 61 -11.22 -1.77 9.96
N LEU A 62 -11.38 -1.21 8.75
CA LEU A 62 -12.37 -1.70 7.78
C LEU A 62 -12.19 -3.19 7.50
N CYS A 63 -10.96 -3.63 7.28
CA CYS A 63 -10.64 -5.03 7.02
C CYS A 63 -10.87 -5.92 8.26
N THR A 64 -10.26 -5.57 9.40
CA THR A 64 -10.25 -6.42 10.61
C THR A 64 -11.60 -6.46 11.31
N ARG A 65 -12.42 -5.39 11.17
CA ARG A 65 -13.81 -5.32 11.66
C ARG A 65 -14.81 -5.84 10.63
N ARG A 66 -14.34 -6.34 9.46
CA ARG A 66 -15.19 -6.87 8.38
C ARG A 66 -16.29 -5.91 7.93
N MET A 67 -15.99 -4.61 7.93
CA MET A 67 -17.00 -3.57 7.60
C MET A 67 -17.58 -3.74 6.20
N HIS A 68 -16.80 -4.27 5.24
CA HIS A 68 -17.28 -4.61 3.90
C HIS A 68 -18.47 -5.58 3.93
N ARG A 69 -18.47 -6.58 4.84
CA ARG A 69 -19.61 -7.49 5.04
C ARG A 69 -20.78 -6.77 5.67
N THR A 70 -20.52 -5.93 6.69
CA THR A 70 -21.58 -5.11 7.35
C THR A 70 -22.30 -4.22 6.34
N PHE A 71 -21.56 -3.59 5.42
CA PHE A 71 -22.15 -2.78 4.35
C PHE A 71 -22.98 -3.64 3.37
N ALA A 72 -22.49 -4.83 3.02
CA ALA A 72 -23.25 -5.76 2.19
C ALA A 72 -24.54 -6.25 2.89
N HIS A 73 -24.46 -6.58 4.18
CA HIS A 73 -25.62 -6.97 4.98
C HIS A 73 -26.64 -5.85 5.07
N GLN A 74 -26.20 -4.61 5.29
CA GLN A 74 -27.07 -3.42 5.30
C GLN A 74 -27.78 -3.24 3.96
N ALA A 75 -27.06 -3.31 2.84
CA ALA A 75 -27.63 -3.17 1.50
C ALA A 75 -28.70 -4.24 1.21
N ASN A 76 -28.50 -5.45 1.70
CA ASN A 76 -29.41 -6.60 1.52
C ASN A 76 -30.44 -6.72 2.64
N ARG A 77 -30.48 -5.81 3.63
CA ARG A 77 -31.36 -5.85 4.80
C ARG A 77 -31.27 -7.15 5.60
N VAL A 78 -30.07 -7.72 5.71
CA VAL A 78 -29.77 -8.91 6.49
C VAL A 78 -29.19 -8.52 7.83
N TRP A 79 -29.79 -8.97 8.93
CA TRP A 79 -29.21 -8.86 10.26
C TRP A 79 -28.34 -10.08 10.52
N GLN A 80 -27.01 -9.87 10.51
CA GLN A 80 -26.05 -10.94 10.80
C GLN A 80 -24.92 -10.39 11.66
N GLU A 81 -24.61 -11.10 12.72
CA GLU A 81 -23.46 -10.79 13.57
C GLU A 81 -22.19 -11.38 12.96
N GLU A 82 -21.13 -10.59 12.94
CA GLU A 82 -19.79 -11.03 12.52
C GLU A 82 -18.96 -11.35 13.77
N GLU A 83 -18.22 -12.44 13.71
CA GLU A 83 -17.21 -12.75 14.72
C GLU A 83 -16.07 -11.72 14.66
N VAL A 84 -15.86 -11.02 15.78
CA VAL A 84 -14.86 -9.97 15.88
C VAL A 84 -13.68 -10.46 16.69
N ARG A 85 -12.50 -10.52 16.06
CA ARG A 85 -11.23 -10.74 16.74
C ARG A 85 -10.67 -9.42 17.29
N LEU A 86 -9.91 -9.48 18.38
CA LEU A 86 -9.21 -8.30 18.91
C LEU A 86 -8.02 -7.90 18.01
N ALA A 87 -7.57 -6.66 18.12
CA ALA A 87 -6.40 -6.17 17.39
C ALA A 87 -5.16 -7.04 17.65
N THR A 88 -4.99 -7.52 18.90
CA THR A 88 -3.90 -8.40 19.32
C THR A 88 -3.86 -9.76 18.62
N ASP A 89 -4.97 -10.18 18.02
CA ASP A 89 -5.08 -11.47 17.32
C ASP A 89 -4.78 -11.36 15.82
N HIS A 90 -4.55 -10.13 15.33
CA HIS A 90 -4.26 -9.88 13.92
C HIS A 90 -2.77 -9.61 13.69
N LYS A 91 -2.25 -10.17 12.61
CA LYS A 91 -0.89 -9.94 12.12
C LYS A 91 -0.93 -8.99 10.93
N VAL A 92 -0.44 -7.78 11.11
CA VAL A 92 -0.41 -6.74 10.08
C VAL A 92 0.99 -6.64 9.51
N GLY A 93 1.14 -6.90 8.21
CA GLY A 93 2.40 -6.78 7.49
C GLY A 93 2.46 -5.47 6.71
N ILE A 94 3.51 -4.68 6.90
CA ILE A 94 3.75 -3.43 6.16
C ILE A 94 4.94 -3.63 5.22
N MET A 95 4.70 -3.60 3.90
CA MET A 95 5.74 -3.51 2.88
C MET A 95 6.15 -2.06 2.71
N GLY A 96 7.41 -1.75 3.07
CA GLY A 96 7.95 -0.39 3.00
C GLY A 96 7.97 0.33 4.35
N ILE A 97 8.89 -0.05 5.22
CA ILE A 97 9.13 0.61 6.53
C ILE A 97 10.09 1.82 6.42
N GLY A 98 9.71 2.75 5.51
CA GLY A 98 10.28 4.09 5.41
C GLY A 98 9.64 5.04 6.43
N VAL A 99 9.72 6.37 6.19
CA VAL A 99 9.14 7.39 7.09
C VAL A 99 7.66 7.13 7.34
N LEU A 100 6.86 7.00 6.28
CA LEU A 100 5.41 6.75 6.39
C LEU A 100 5.10 5.39 7.02
N GLY A 101 5.79 4.33 6.56
CA GLY A 101 5.55 2.98 7.09
C GLY A 101 5.89 2.82 8.56
N GLN A 102 6.94 3.51 9.05
CA GLN A 102 7.27 3.53 10.48
C GLN A 102 6.21 4.25 11.30
N ALA A 103 5.73 5.39 10.82
CA ALA A 103 4.67 6.15 11.49
C ALA A 103 3.35 5.34 11.56
N CYS A 104 2.96 4.71 10.46
CA CYS A 104 1.80 3.82 10.41
C CYS A 104 1.96 2.60 11.35
N ALA A 105 3.16 1.98 11.37
CA ALA A 105 3.46 0.87 12.27
C ALA A 105 3.27 1.27 13.73
N SER A 106 3.82 2.43 14.14
CA SER A 106 3.69 2.94 15.50
C SER A 106 2.22 3.18 15.89
N ALA A 107 1.41 3.73 15.01
CA ALA A 107 -0.02 3.94 15.26
C ALA A 107 -0.77 2.61 15.43
N LEU A 108 -0.52 1.62 14.57
CA LEU A 108 -1.15 0.30 14.66
C LEU A 108 -0.72 -0.47 15.92
N ILE A 109 0.55 -0.37 16.33
CA ILE A 109 1.03 -0.93 17.61
C ILE A 109 0.31 -0.27 18.79
N GLY A 110 0.13 1.06 18.75
CA GLY A 110 -0.62 1.80 19.77
C GLY A 110 -2.07 1.33 19.91
N MET A 111 -2.65 0.74 18.86
CA MET A 111 -3.98 0.11 18.85
C MET A 111 -3.96 -1.36 19.26
N GLY A 112 -2.78 -1.95 19.52
CA GLY A 112 -2.62 -3.32 19.94
C GLY A 112 -2.40 -4.35 18.82
N TYR A 113 -2.23 -3.93 17.56
CA TYR A 113 -1.94 -4.87 16.46
C TYR A 113 -0.54 -5.46 16.56
N ASN A 114 -0.39 -6.73 16.14
CA ASN A 114 0.91 -7.37 15.94
C ASN A 114 1.48 -6.95 14.58
N VAL A 115 2.38 -5.98 14.57
CA VAL A 115 2.91 -5.39 13.34
C VAL A 115 4.23 -6.05 12.93
N MET A 116 4.33 -6.40 11.66
CA MET A 116 5.55 -6.86 11.00
C MET A 116 5.90 -5.89 9.87
N GLY A 117 7.18 -5.73 9.59
CA GLY A 117 7.65 -4.86 8.51
C GLY A 117 8.57 -5.57 7.53
N TRP A 118 8.45 -5.26 6.24
CA TRP A 118 9.38 -5.72 5.21
C TRP A 118 10.02 -4.55 4.47
N SER A 119 11.31 -4.66 4.16
CA SER A 119 12.07 -3.70 3.36
C SER A 119 13.17 -4.38 2.55
N ARG A 120 13.68 -3.70 1.53
CA ARG A 120 14.77 -4.21 0.70
C ARG A 120 16.05 -4.49 1.51
N SER A 121 16.42 -3.59 2.40
CA SER A 121 17.61 -3.69 3.26
C SER A 121 17.23 -3.88 4.73
N PRO A 122 18.11 -4.45 5.56
CA PRO A 122 17.85 -4.62 6.99
C PRO A 122 17.48 -3.30 7.66
N LYS A 123 16.44 -3.35 8.49
CA LYS A 123 16.01 -2.23 9.34
C LYS A 123 15.64 -2.75 10.71
N ARG A 124 15.77 -1.90 11.71
CA ARG A 124 15.25 -2.13 13.06
C ARG A 124 14.20 -1.07 13.36
N LEU A 125 13.10 -1.52 13.92
CA LEU A 125 12.02 -0.66 14.39
C LEU A 125 11.46 -1.27 15.68
N ASP A 126 11.42 -0.48 16.74
CA ASP A 126 10.99 -0.94 18.06
C ASP A 126 9.54 -1.44 18.01
N GLY A 127 9.32 -2.61 18.62
CA GLY A 127 8.00 -3.26 18.63
C GLY A 127 7.57 -3.90 17.29
N VAL A 128 8.42 -3.89 16.26
CA VAL A 128 8.13 -4.47 14.94
C VAL A 128 9.09 -5.60 14.62
N GLU A 129 8.55 -6.77 14.33
CA GLU A 129 9.34 -7.86 13.75
C GLU A 129 9.66 -7.51 12.28
N THR A 130 10.96 -7.38 11.94
CA THR A 130 11.36 -6.89 10.62
C THR A 130 11.96 -7.99 9.76
N TYR A 131 11.59 -7.98 8.49
CA TYR A 131 12.08 -8.85 7.42
C TYR A 131 12.74 -8.02 6.33
N HIS A 132 13.66 -8.60 5.59
CA HIS A 132 14.32 -7.88 4.50
C HIS A 132 14.71 -8.80 3.34
N GLY A 133 14.88 -8.19 2.17
CA GLY A 133 15.30 -8.87 0.96
C GLY A 133 14.32 -9.94 0.48
N ILE A 134 14.75 -10.68 -0.56
CA ILE A 134 13.92 -11.73 -1.16
C ILE A 134 13.72 -12.92 -0.21
N ASP A 135 14.74 -13.27 0.57
CA ASP A 135 14.71 -14.41 1.49
C ASP A 135 13.75 -14.18 2.67
N GLY A 136 13.58 -12.91 3.08
CA GLY A 136 12.65 -12.54 4.14
C GLY A 136 11.20 -12.38 3.66
N LEU A 137 11.00 -12.16 2.36
CA LEU A 137 9.69 -11.83 1.80
C LEU A 137 8.67 -12.95 1.99
N GLU A 138 9.04 -14.18 1.72
CA GLU A 138 8.13 -15.33 1.85
C GLU A 138 7.65 -15.53 3.28
N LYS A 139 8.58 -15.48 4.26
CA LYS A 139 8.26 -15.62 5.68
C LYS A 139 7.34 -14.51 6.16
N PHE A 140 7.58 -13.29 5.69
CA PHE A 140 6.75 -12.12 5.96
C PHE A 140 5.34 -12.29 5.39
N LEU A 141 5.20 -12.64 4.11
CA LEU A 141 3.91 -12.80 3.44
C LEU A 141 3.07 -13.93 4.06
N ASN A 142 3.66 -15.08 4.35
CA ASN A 142 2.96 -16.23 4.93
C ASN A 142 2.31 -15.93 6.28
N ARG A 143 2.69 -14.84 6.92
CA ARG A 143 2.19 -14.43 8.25
C ARG A 143 1.30 -13.17 8.20
N SER A 144 1.24 -12.48 7.06
CA SER A 144 0.50 -11.22 6.91
C SER A 144 -0.98 -11.48 6.66
N GLU A 145 -1.81 -11.36 7.70
CA GLU A 145 -3.28 -11.45 7.58
C GLU A 145 -3.87 -10.16 6.98
N VAL A 146 -3.23 -9.03 7.25
CA VAL A 146 -3.47 -7.76 6.57
C VAL A 146 -2.16 -7.31 5.95
N LEU A 147 -2.09 -7.19 4.64
CA LEU A 147 -0.91 -6.73 3.92
C LEU A 147 -1.10 -5.28 3.48
N ILE A 148 -0.22 -4.40 3.93
CA ILE A 148 -0.22 -2.97 3.59
C ILE A 148 0.99 -2.66 2.71
N CYS A 149 0.78 -2.07 1.54
CA CYS A 149 1.86 -1.63 0.65
C CYS A 149 2.05 -0.11 0.75
N LEU A 150 3.23 0.29 1.21
CA LEU A 150 3.73 1.67 1.27
C LEU A 150 5.11 1.78 0.61
N LEU A 151 5.39 0.91 -0.35
CA LEU A 151 6.66 0.89 -1.09
C LEU A 151 6.76 2.10 -2.04
N PRO A 152 7.97 2.56 -2.35
CA PRO A 152 8.19 3.38 -3.54
C PRO A 152 8.07 2.50 -4.80
N LEU A 153 7.51 3.05 -5.87
CA LEU A 153 7.47 2.37 -7.17
C LEU A 153 8.86 2.44 -7.83
N THR A 154 9.40 1.28 -8.08
CA THR A 154 10.68 1.06 -8.75
C THR A 154 10.57 -0.16 -9.68
N PRO A 155 11.51 -0.41 -10.61
CA PRO A 155 11.50 -1.63 -11.40
C PRO A 155 11.42 -2.93 -10.57
N ASP A 156 12.02 -2.94 -9.36
CA ASP A 156 12.02 -4.10 -8.47
C ASP A 156 10.69 -4.28 -7.71
N THR A 157 9.87 -3.24 -7.62
CA THR A 157 8.60 -3.25 -6.88
C THR A 157 7.37 -3.16 -7.77
N GLU A 158 7.56 -2.95 -9.08
CA GLU A 158 6.47 -3.00 -10.04
C GLU A 158 5.84 -4.39 -10.06
N GLY A 159 4.51 -4.46 -9.99
CA GLY A 159 3.75 -5.71 -9.97
C GLY A 159 4.01 -6.62 -8.76
N ILE A 160 4.65 -6.11 -7.70
CA ILE A 160 4.97 -6.91 -6.50
C ILE A 160 3.71 -7.47 -5.81
N LEU A 161 2.57 -6.77 -5.93
CA LEU A 161 1.25 -7.23 -5.49
C LEU A 161 0.56 -8.00 -6.63
N GLY A 162 1.12 -9.13 -6.98
CA GLY A 162 0.60 -10.04 -8.00
C GLY A 162 0.34 -11.44 -7.44
N ARG A 163 0.06 -12.39 -8.32
CA ARG A 163 -0.29 -13.79 -8.01
C ARG A 163 0.69 -14.45 -7.04
N GLY A 164 1.99 -14.19 -7.23
CA GLY A 164 3.04 -14.75 -6.37
C GLY A 164 2.91 -14.29 -4.91
N THR A 165 2.60 -13.03 -4.69
CA THR A 165 2.36 -12.45 -3.37
C THR A 165 1.05 -12.96 -2.79
N PHE A 166 -0.06 -12.88 -3.54
CA PHE A 166 -1.37 -13.32 -3.02
C PHE A 166 -1.40 -14.80 -2.65
N ASN A 167 -0.75 -15.67 -3.41
CA ASN A 167 -0.68 -17.09 -3.11
C ASN A 167 0.08 -17.42 -1.81
N ARG A 168 0.96 -16.53 -1.36
CA ARG A 168 1.73 -16.69 -0.12
C ARG A 168 1.02 -16.15 1.12
N LEU A 169 0.05 -15.24 0.94
CA LEU A 169 -0.73 -14.72 2.07
C LEU A 169 -1.54 -15.86 2.75
N PRO A 170 -1.89 -15.74 4.02
CA PRO A 170 -2.91 -16.60 4.63
C PRO A 170 -4.22 -16.56 3.87
N GLN A 171 -4.99 -17.65 3.89
CA GLN A 171 -6.32 -17.69 3.30
C GLN A 171 -7.22 -16.64 3.94
N GLY A 172 -7.91 -15.83 3.12
CA GLY A 172 -8.80 -14.76 3.60
C GLY A 172 -8.04 -13.53 4.09
N ALA A 173 -6.79 -13.31 3.65
CA ALA A 173 -6.05 -12.11 3.97
C ALA A 173 -6.69 -10.86 3.36
N ALA A 174 -6.44 -9.71 4.00
CA ALA A 174 -6.78 -8.40 3.45
C ALA A 174 -5.57 -7.75 2.79
N VAL A 175 -5.80 -6.95 1.72
CA VAL A 175 -4.75 -6.22 1.02
C VAL A 175 -5.10 -4.73 1.00
N ILE A 176 -4.16 -3.89 1.40
CA ILE A 176 -4.27 -2.43 1.38
C ILE A 176 -3.13 -1.89 0.51
N ASN A 177 -3.46 -1.17 -0.56
CA ASN A 177 -2.46 -0.51 -1.39
C ASN A 177 -2.62 1.02 -1.31
N ALA A 178 -1.72 1.68 -0.58
CA ALA A 178 -1.60 3.13 -0.49
C ALA A 178 -0.20 3.62 -0.95
N GLY A 179 0.48 2.80 -1.75
CA GLY A 179 1.75 3.14 -2.38
C GLY A 179 1.56 3.76 -3.76
N ARG A 180 1.51 2.92 -4.80
CA ARG A 180 1.25 3.29 -6.19
C ARG A 180 0.46 2.18 -6.88
N GLY A 181 -0.37 2.55 -7.87
CA GLY A 181 -1.11 1.58 -8.67
C GLY A 181 -0.22 0.59 -9.41
N GLY A 182 0.94 1.01 -9.88
CA GLY A 182 1.93 0.14 -10.53
C GLY A 182 2.46 -1.02 -9.68
N HIS A 183 2.27 -1.00 -8.36
CA HIS A 183 2.57 -2.17 -7.51
C HIS A 183 1.59 -3.32 -7.73
N MET A 184 0.35 -3.03 -8.16
CA MET A 184 -0.73 -3.99 -8.27
C MET A 184 -0.81 -4.58 -9.69
N VAL A 185 -0.96 -5.91 -9.74
CA VAL A 185 -1.45 -6.62 -10.93
C VAL A 185 -2.95 -6.84 -10.70
N GLU A 186 -3.78 -5.97 -11.29
CA GLU A 186 -5.22 -5.86 -10.96
C GLU A 186 -6.00 -7.13 -11.34
N GLU A 187 -5.65 -7.79 -12.44
CA GLU A 187 -6.24 -9.07 -12.84
C GLU A 187 -5.93 -10.19 -11.83
N ASP A 188 -4.72 -10.20 -11.28
CA ASP A 188 -4.34 -11.17 -10.26
C ASP A 188 -5.06 -10.91 -8.93
N LEU A 189 -5.31 -9.62 -8.59
CA LEU A 189 -6.11 -9.23 -7.43
C LEU A 189 -7.55 -9.69 -7.59
N LEU A 190 -8.20 -9.37 -8.72
CA LEU A 190 -9.58 -9.80 -9.01
C LEU A 190 -9.71 -11.32 -8.88
N ALA A 191 -8.80 -12.06 -9.51
CA ALA A 191 -8.78 -13.52 -9.41
C ALA A 191 -8.52 -14.03 -7.97
N ALA A 192 -7.78 -13.29 -7.13
CA ALA A 192 -7.55 -13.67 -5.74
C ALA A 192 -8.78 -13.37 -4.86
N LEU A 193 -9.47 -12.26 -5.12
CA LEU A 193 -10.74 -11.90 -4.49
C LEU A 193 -11.84 -12.93 -4.83
N ASP A 194 -12.03 -13.27 -6.11
CA ASP A 194 -13.03 -14.22 -6.57
C ASP A 194 -12.88 -15.60 -5.91
N ARG A 195 -11.64 -16.06 -5.76
CA ARG A 195 -11.34 -17.33 -5.10
C ARG A 195 -11.33 -17.25 -3.57
N GLY A 196 -11.54 -16.07 -2.99
CA GLY A 196 -11.48 -15.85 -1.55
C GLY A 196 -10.07 -16.01 -0.95
N ARG A 197 -9.02 -16.01 -1.78
CA ARG A 197 -7.64 -16.00 -1.30
C ARG A 197 -7.33 -14.69 -0.60
N VAL A 198 -7.76 -13.60 -1.21
CA VAL A 198 -7.91 -12.28 -0.60
C VAL A 198 -9.38 -12.09 -0.27
N GLU A 199 -9.68 -11.76 0.97
CA GLU A 199 -11.05 -11.52 1.45
C GLU A 199 -11.56 -10.15 1.03
N VAL A 200 -10.70 -9.14 1.14
CA VAL A 200 -11.03 -7.74 0.88
C VAL A 200 -9.79 -6.98 0.46
N ALA A 201 -9.96 -6.02 -0.46
CA ALA A 201 -8.92 -5.07 -0.84
C ALA A 201 -9.39 -3.63 -0.59
N VAL A 202 -8.49 -2.78 -0.09
CA VAL A 202 -8.69 -1.33 0.06
C VAL A 202 -7.61 -0.64 -0.77
N LEU A 203 -8.02 0.04 -1.82
CA LEU A 203 -7.11 0.62 -2.81
C LEU A 203 -7.24 2.13 -2.83
N ASP A 204 -6.14 2.83 -2.57
CA ASP A 204 -6.01 4.28 -2.66
C ASP A 204 -5.50 4.72 -4.04
N VAL A 205 -4.91 3.78 -4.78
CA VAL A 205 -4.18 4.03 -6.03
C VAL A 205 -4.45 2.93 -7.05
N PHE A 206 -4.44 3.29 -8.34
CA PHE A 206 -4.72 2.40 -9.45
C PHE A 206 -3.64 2.51 -10.53
N ARG A 207 -3.54 1.51 -11.40
CA ARG A 207 -2.56 1.50 -12.48
C ARG A 207 -2.85 2.62 -13.50
N GLU A 208 -4.12 2.87 -13.77
CA GLU A 208 -4.61 3.98 -14.56
C GLU A 208 -5.47 4.89 -13.66
N GLU A 209 -5.13 6.16 -13.60
CA GLU A 209 -5.81 7.18 -12.81
C GLU A 209 -6.17 8.38 -13.69
N PRO A 210 -7.44 8.82 -13.69
CA PRO A 210 -8.60 8.29 -12.97
C PRO A 210 -8.98 6.87 -13.43
N LEU A 211 -9.45 6.03 -12.49
CA LEU A 211 -9.89 4.67 -12.80
C LEU A 211 -11.02 4.72 -13.84
N PRO A 212 -10.89 4.03 -15.01
CA PRO A 212 -11.90 4.00 -16.05
C PRO A 212 -13.26 3.55 -15.52
N GLY A 213 -14.35 4.16 -16.01
CA GLY A 213 -15.70 3.92 -15.49
C GLY A 213 -16.21 2.49 -15.67
N GLU A 214 -15.67 1.76 -16.65
CA GLU A 214 -15.99 0.34 -16.92
C GLU A 214 -15.05 -0.65 -16.22
N HIS A 215 -14.14 -0.16 -15.37
CA HIS A 215 -13.16 -1.03 -14.72
C HIS A 215 -13.84 -1.97 -13.71
N PRO A 216 -13.53 -3.30 -13.72
CA PRO A 216 -14.22 -4.30 -12.89
C PRO A 216 -14.14 -4.05 -11.37
N LEU A 217 -13.14 -3.31 -10.90
CA LEU A 217 -12.99 -2.97 -9.49
C LEU A 217 -14.12 -2.09 -8.94
N TRP A 218 -14.86 -1.34 -9.81
CA TRP A 218 -15.99 -0.54 -9.35
C TRP A 218 -17.13 -1.40 -8.80
N ASP A 219 -17.40 -2.52 -9.45
CA ASP A 219 -18.52 -3.39 -9.13
C ASP A 219 -18.13 -4.57 -8.24
N HIS A 220 -16.85 -4.72 -7.91
CA HIS A 220 -16.39 -5.84 -7.12
C HIS A 220 -16.79 -5.68 -5.65
N PRO A 221 -17.56 -6.62 -5.06
CA PRO A 221 -18.16 -6.45 -3.72
C PRO A 221 -17.15 -6.49 -2.57
N ARG A 222 -15.92 -6.86 -2.87
CA ARG A 222 -14.84 -7.03 -1.89
C ARG A 222 -13.67 -6.13 -2.17
#